data_2b712a19f7ed4d46816115d945d1731b
#
_entry.id   2b712a19f7ed4d46816115d945d1731b
#
_cell.length_a   1.000
_cell.length_b   1.000
_cell.length_c   1.000
_cell.angle_alpha   90.00
_cell.angle_beta   90.00
_cell.angle_gamma   90.00
#
_symmetry.space_group_name_H-M   'P 1'
#
loop_
_entity.id
_entity.type
_entity.pdbx_description
1 polymer ?
#
loop_
_entity_poly.entity_id
_entity_poly.type
_entity_poly.pdbx_seq_one_letter_code
_entity_poly.pdbx_strand_id
1 'polypeptide(L)'
;MIDQVEKGREHYNKKEYKEAVACFIDDIAIRYSNGSRAWLGNCYECGFGVEKDLVLAKDLYQVCYGKLGSNETKSEFGTWVASRLGVLKDIPTCDSGSTYINGVGNVKVMKYINAYHMPQIRYNNDEVVVIIDKRTSIVEGFHYAEKQIPEINKNWTCDGESRYYDNYTLKTDFFYLEIRRGNTERYITRIEDDKCTLLFPKHANLEYIYVQKTIHKKVKELLYERAKVVIPHILQKVSERINVPYGKLRIEKSSLGNYAAYNYGSQHDITFCAACVQLPEKSLESLCIHELTHNFVLEQNKAFYDKLKELGGEEAYNLDQTRWKEGKWKYIIF
;
A
#
# COMPACT_ATOMS: atom_id res chain seq x y z
N MET A 1 7.27 -41.45 -0.11
CA MET A 1 6.55 -40.15 -0.17
C MET A 1 5.54 -40.28 -1.29
N ILE A 2 4.24 -40.31 -0.99
CA ILE A 2 3.17 -40.43 -1.99
C ILE A 2 3.27 -39.23 -2.92
N ASP A 3 3.22 -39.47 -4.21
CA ASP A 3 3.23 -38.41 -5.21
C ASP A 3 1.95 -37.56 -5.06
N GLN A 4 2.07 -36.25 -4.84
CA GLN A 4 0.93 -35.36 -4.61
C GLN A 4 0.01 -35.29 -5.85
N VAL A 5 0.57 -35.50 -7.05
CA VAL A 5 -0.22 -35.61 -8.29
C VAL A 5 -1.14 -36.83 -8.21
N GLU A 6 -0.59 -37.98 -7.82
CA GLU A 6 -1.39 -39.20 -7.69
C GLU A 6 -2.45 -39.07 -6.60
N LYS A 7 -2.12 -38.50 -5.45
CA LYS A 7 -3.08 -38.21 -4.41
C LYS A 7 -4.19 -37.28 -4.89
N GLY A 8 -3.84 -36.23 -5.61
CA GLY A 8 -4.82 -35.32 -6.22
C GLY A 8 -5.73 -36.04 -7.22
N ARG A 9 -5.17 -36.95 -8.05
CA ARG A 9 -5.94 -37.77 -8.98
C ARG A 9 -6.87 -38.75 -8.25
N GLU A 10 -6.44 -39.35 -7.15
CA GLU A 10 -7.31 -40.22 -6.33
C GLU A 10 -8.51 -39.45 -5.80
N HIS A 11 -8.32 -38.26 -5.23
CA HIS A 11 -9.40 -37.39 -4.80
C HIS A 11 -10.30 -37.00 -5.97
N TYR A 12 -9.71 -36.63 -7.11
CA TYR A 12 -10.48 -36.30 -8.32
C TYR A 12 -11.40 -37.46 -8.78
N ASN A 13 -10.87 -38.69 -8.81
CA ASN A 13 -11.64 -39.90 -9.19
C ASN A 13 -12.75 -40.24 -8.18
N LYS A 14 -12.55 -39.92 -6.90
CA LYS A 14 -13.55 -40.03 -5.84
C LYS A 14 -14.55 -38.87 -5.84
N LYS A 15 -14.44 -37.91 -6.73
CA LYS A 15 -15.23 -36.66 -6.81
C LYS A 15 -15.06 -35.74 -5.59
N GLU A 16 -13.97 -35.88 -4.85
CA GLU A 16 -13.53 -35.02 -3.76
C GLU A 16 -12.72 -33.86 -4.36
N TYR A 17 -13.42 -33.00 -5.13
CA TYR A 17 -12.76 -32.05 -6.02
C TYR A 17 -12.03 -30.93 -5.31
N LYS A 18 -12.48 -30.48 -4.12
CA LYS A 18 -11.81 -29.43 -3.35
C LYS A 18 -10.46 -29.94 -2.82
N GLU A 19 -10.43 -31.16 -2.35
CA GLU A 19 -9.24 -31.86 -1.89
C GLU A 19 -8.26 -32.10 -3.05
N ALA A 20 -8.78 -32.49 -4.21
CA ALA A 20 -7.97 -32.64 -5.42
C ALA A 20 -7.30 -31.33 -5.82
N VAL A 21 -8.06 -30.24 -5.85
CA VAL A 21 -7.54 -28.89 -6.16
C VAL A 21 -6.44 -28.48 -5.19
N ALA A 22 -6.63 -28.67 -3.89
CA ALA A 22 -5.63 -28.37 -2.87
C ALA A 22 -4.34 -29.17 -3.10
N CYS A 23 -4.44 -30.48 -3.38
CA CYS A 23 -3.28 -31.31 -3.69
C CYS A 23 -2.52 -30.83 -4.95
N PHE A 24 -3.24 -30.47 -6.02
CA PHE A 24 -2.59 -29.98 -7.26
C PHE A 24 -1.90 -28.64 -7.04
N ILE A 25 -2.52 -27.70 -6.30
CA ILE A 25 -1.92 -26.40 -5.97
C ILE A 25 -0.64 -26.60 -5.14
N ASP A 26 -0.67 -27.42 -4.12
CA ASP A 26 0.48 -27.68 -3.26
C ASP A 26 1.63 -28.35 -4.04
N ASP A 27 1.32 -29.28 -4.95
CA ASP A 27 2.34 -29.93 -5.77
C ASP A 27 2.98 -28.98 -6.79
N ILE A 28 2.20 -28.07 -7.38
CA ILE A 28 2.73 -27.02 -8.23
C ILE A 28 3.69 -26.12 -7.44
N ALA A 29 3.32 -25.73 -6.22
CA ALA A 29 4.10 -24.84 -5.37
C ALA A 29 5.44 -25.45 -4.91
N ILE A 30 5.47 -26.78 -4.69
CA ILE A 30 6.66 -27.49 -4.16
C ILE A 30 7.54 -28.03 -5.28
N ARG A 31 6.92 -28.62 -6.33
CA ARG A 31 7.63 -29.40 -7.37
C ARG A 31 7.55 -28.78 -8.76
N TYR A 32 6.80 -27.70 -8.93
CA TYR A 32 6.55 -27.08 -10.25
C TYR A 32 5.95 -28.05 -11.28
N SER A 33 5.14 -29.00 -10.81
CA SER A 33 4.60 -30.13 -11.57
C SER A 33 3.74 -29.71 -12.76
N ASN A 34 4.10 -30.17 -13.96
CA ASN A 34 3.28 -29.96 -15.16
C ASN A 34 2.00 -30.81 -15.13
N GLY A 35 2.06 -32.01 -14.55
CA GLY A 35 0.89 -32.86 -14.36
C GLY A 35 -0.18 -32.16 -13.51
N SER A 36 0.21 -31.61 -12.38
CA SER A 36 -0.71 -30.90 -11.48
C SER A 36 -1.28 -29.63 -12.14
N ARG A 37 -0.48 -28.87 -12.94
CA ARG A 37 -1.02 -27.74 -13.72
C ARG A 37 -2.13 -28.17 -14.68
N ALA A 38 -1.92 -29.26 -15.39
CA ALA A 38 -2.88 -29.75 -16.36
C ALA A 38 -4.17 -30.24 -15.69
N TRP A 39 -4.08 -30.96 -14.57
CA TRP A 39 -5.26 -31.37 -13.79
C TRP A 39 -5.99 -30.20 -13.16
N LEU A 40 -5.27 -29.23 -12.63
CA LEU A 40 -5.86 -28.00 -12.12
C LEU A 40 -6.54 -27.18 -13.23
N GLY A 41 -5.95 -27.14 -14.44
CA GLY A 41 -6.56 -26.58 -15.64
C GLY A 41 -7.90 -27.24 -15.95
N ASN A 42 -7.97 -28.57 -15.83
CA ASN A 42 -9.22 -29.31 -16.01
C ASN A 42 -10.26 -28.99 -14.91
N CYS A 43 -9.82 -28.80 -13.68
CA CYS A 43 -10.73 -28.36 -12.61
C CYS A 43 -11.36 -27.01 -12.91
N TYR A 44 -10.58 -26.03 -13.35
CA TYR A 44 -11.12 -24.71 -13.77
C TYR A 44 -11.98 -24.79 -15.02
N GLU A 45 -11.63 -25.65 -15.97
CA GLU A 45 -12.42 -25.82 -17.20
C GLU A 45 -13.80 -26.39 -16.94
N CYS A 46 -13.88 -27.35 -15.99
CA CYS A 46 -15.13 -28.05 -15.66
C CYS A 46 -15.89 -27.43 -14.49
N GLY A 47 -15.26 -26.59 -13.67
CA GLY A 47 -15.83 -26.08 -12.43
C GLY A 47 -15.78 -27.11 -11.30
N PHE A 48 -14.77 -27.98 -11.26
CA PHE A 48 -14.63 -29.04 -10.28
C PHE A 48 -13.80 -28.57 -9.08
N GLY A 49 -14.44 -28.35 -7.93
CA GLY A 49 -13.80 -27.86 -6.70
C GLY A 49 -13.43 -26.38 -6.69
N VAL A 50 -13.55 -25.73 -7.83
CA VAL A 50 -13.34 -24.29 -8.06
C VAL A 50 -14.45 -23.73 -8.94
N GLU A 51 -14.65 -22.41 -8.94
CA GLU A 51 -15.52 -21.76 -9.91
C GLU A 51 -14.96 -21.95 -11.32
N LYS A 52 -15.84 -22.23 -12.29
CA LYS A 52 -15.46 -22.43 -13.69
C LYS A 52 -14.87 -21.16 -14.27
N ASP A 53 -13.63 -21.24 -14.76
CA ASP A 53 -12.92 -20.13 -15.40
C ASP A 53 -12.06 -20.65 -16.56
N LEU A 54 -12.55 -20.42 -17.80
CA LEU A 54 -11.88 -20.90 -19.02
C LEU A 54 -10.59 -20.13 -19.31
N VAL A 55 -10.45 -18.90 -18.82
CA VAL A 55 -9.24 -18.08 -19.00
C VAL A 55 -8.12 -18.61 -18.14
N LEU A 56 -8.39 -18.90 -16.87
CA LEU A 56 -7.42 -19.53 -15.96
C LEU A 56 -7.10 -20.97 -16.38
N ALA A 57 -8.09 -21.73 -16.86
CA ALA A 57 -7.87 -23.07 -17.42
C ALA A 57 -6.88 -23.03 -18.58
N LYS A 58 -7.11 -22.13 -19.55
CA LYS A 58 -6.22 -21.94 -20.71
C LYS A 58 -4.82 -21.54 -20.28
N ASP A 59 -4.70 -20.63 -19.33
CA ASP A 59 -3.42 -20.17 -18.80
C ASP A 59 -2.60 -21.31 -18.18
N LEU A 60 -3.23 -22.16 -17.37
CA LEU A 60 -2.60 -23.35 -16.77
C LEU A 60 -2.14 -24.34 -17.84
N TYR A 61 -2.96 -24.60 -18.85
CA TYR A 61 -2.58 -25.49 -19.96
C TYR A 61 -1.45 -24.88 -20.81
N GLN A 62 -1.43 -23.58 -21.08
CA GLN A 62 -0.36 -22.92 -21.81
C GLN A 62 0.98 -22.99 -21.06
N VAL A 63 0.97 -22.73 -19.76
CA VAL A 63 2.18 -22.85 -18.93
C VAL A 63 2.65 -24.30 -18.87
N CYS A 64 1.74 -25.23 -18.69
CA CYS A 64 2.06 -26.67 -18.73
C CYS A 64 2.72 -27.05 -20.06
N TYR A 65 2.06 -26.78 -21.18
CA TYR A 65 2.53 -27.16 -22.52
C TYR A 65 3.88 -26.51 -22.87
N GLY A 66 4.05 -25.23 -22.53
CA GLY A 66 5.30 -24.51 -22.78
C GLY A 66 6.51 -25.01 -21.96
N LYS A 67 6.27 -25.82 -20.92
CA LYS A 67 7.33 -26.45 -20.10
C LYS A 67 7.59 -27.91 -20.47
N LEU A 68 6.79 -28.51 -21.37
CA LEU A 68 7.02 -29.87 -21.85
C LEU A 68 8.21 -29.91 -22.82
N GLY A 69 9.07 -30.90 -22.66
CA GLY A 69 10.13 -31.17 -23.61
C GLY A 69 9.58 -31.74 -24.94
N SER A 70 10.42 -31.78 -25.99
CA SER A 70 10.03 -32.22 -27.34
C SER A 70 9.47 -33.65 -27.37
N ASN A 71 9.94 -34.54 -26.50
CA ASN A 71 9.41 -35.89 -26.39
C ASN A 71 8.10 -35.95 -25.60
N GLU A 72 7.97 -35.13 -24.57
CA GLU A 72 6.76 -35.05 -23.73
C GLU A 72 5.57 -34.44 -24.48
N THR A 73 5.79 -33.49 -25.38
CA THR A 73 4.72 -32.93 -26.23
C THR A 73 4.11 -33.94 -27.17
N LYS A 74 4.85 -35.00 -27.52
CA LYS A 74 4.39 -36.12 -28.35
C LYS A 74 3.78 -37.28 -27.55
N SER A 75 3.86 -37.24 -26.25
CA SER A 75 3.26 -38.25 -25.37
C SER A 75 1.73 -38.14 -25.38
N GLU A 76 1.02 -39.14 -24.87
CA GLU A 76 -0.43 -39.09 -24.67
C GLU A 76 -0.81 -37.89 -23.81
N PHE A 77 -0.05 -37.62 -22.75
CA PHE A 77 -0.26 -36.46 -21.89
C PHE A 77 -0.09 -35.13 -22.63
N GLY A 78 0.99 -34.95 -23.38
CA GLY A 78 1.23 -33.73 -24.17
C GLY A 78 0.17 -33.53 -25.25
N THR A 79 -0.25 -34.62 -25.91
CA THR A 79 -1.32 -34.61 -26.91
C THR A 79 -2.67 -34.22 -26.30
N TRP A 80 -2.95 -34.73 -25.07
CA TRP A 80 -4.17 -34.33 -24.34
C TRP A 80 -4.15 -32.84 -24.00
N VAL A 81 -3.05 -32.30 -23.45
CA VAL A 81 -2.93 -30.87 -23.15
C VAL A 81 -3.10 -30.02 -24.40
N ALA A 82 -2.46 -30.41 -25.50
CA ALA A 82 -2.62 -29.72 -26.79
C ALA A 82 -4.07 -29.74 -27.30
N SER A 83 -4.78 -30.86 -27.14
CA SER A 83 -6.21 -30.98 -27.46
C SER A 83 -7.05 -29.99 -26.65
N ARG A 84 -6.81 -29.86 -25.35
CA ARG A 84 -7.52 -28.90 -24.50
C ARG A 84 -7.26 -27.45 -24.93
N LEU A 85 -6.01 -27.11 -25.26
CA LEU A 85 -5.67 -25.79 -25.83
C LEU A 85 -6.38 -25.55 -27.15
N GLY A 86 -6.55 -26.57 -28.00
CA GLY A 86 -7.33 -26.49 -29.23
C GLY A 86 -8.81 -26.19 -28.98
N VAL A 87 -9.41 -26.80 -27.96
CA VAL A 87 -10.79 -26.51 -27.54
C VAL A 87 -10.93 -25.08 -27.02
N LEU A 88 -9.92 -24.56 -26.32
CA LEU A 88 -9.93 -23.22 -25.74
C LEU A 88 -9.28 -22.15 -26.63
N LYS A 89 -9.11 -22.43 -27.95
CA LYS A 89 -8.39 -21.53 -28.88
C LYS A 89 -8.98 -20.11 -28.90
N ASP A 90 -10.30 -19.98 -28.85
CA ASP A 90 -11.04 -18.71 -28.95
C ASP A 90 -11.16 -17.98 -27.58
N ILE A 91 -10.74 -18.60 -26.49
CA ILE A 91 -10.66 -17.96 -25.19
C ILE A 91 -9.44 -17.01 -25.16
N PRO A 92 -9.57 -15.78 -24.67
CA PRO A 92 -8.45 -14.84 -24.61
C PRO A 92 -7.29 -15.38 -23.75
N THR A 93 -6.06 -14.96 -24.06
CA THR A 93 -4.89 -15.18 -23.21
C THR A 93 -4.91 -14.24 -22.02
N CYS A 94 -4.37 -14.71 -20.90
CA CYS A 94 -4.40 -13.97 -19.63
C CYS A 94 -2.98 -13.49 -19.26
N ASP A 95 -2.74 -12.17 -19.36
CA ASP A 95 -1.51 -11.55 -18.88
C ASP A 95 -1.67 -10.94 -17.47
N SER A 96 -2.88 -10.92 -16.93
CA SER A 96 -3.18 -10.51 -15.56
C SER A 96 -4.49 -11.11 -15.07
N GLY A 97 -4.60 -11.28 -13.77
CA GLY A 97 -5.83 -11.71 -13.09
C GLY A 97 -5.96 -11.00 -11.75
N SER A 98 -7.18 -10.90 -11.23
CA SER A 98 -7.43 -10.33 -9.91
C SER A 98 -8.33 -11.27 -9.11
N THR A 99 -8.04 -11.37 -7.81
CA THR A 99 -8.85 -12.13 -6.86
C THR A 99 -8.88 -11.41 -5.52
N TYR A 100 -9.84 -11.78 -4.70
CA TYR A 100 -9.90 -11.33 -3.32
C TYR A 100 -9.44 -12.47 -2.40
N ILE A 101 -8.35 -12.23 -1.65
CA ILE A 101 -7.82 -13.17 -0.68
C ILE A 101 -8.24 -12.71 0.72
N ASN A 102 -8.91 -13.59 1.46
CA ASN A 102 -9.37 -13.28 2.81
C ASN A 102 -8.18 -12.88 3.71
N GLY A 103 -8.33 -11.77 4.42
CA GLY A 103 -7.26 -11.20 5.26
C GLY A 103 -6.17 -10.44 4.50
N VAL A 104 -6.12 -10.57 3.17
CA VAL A 104 -5.17 -9.85 2.31
C VAL A 104 -5.84 -8.69 1.57
N GLY A 105 -7.03 -8.88 1.06
CA GLY A 105 -7.75 -7.91 0.23
C GLY A 105 -7.64 -8.22 -1.26
N ASN A 106 -7.74 -7.19 -2.10
CA ASN A 106 -7.62 -7.34 -3.55
C ASN A 106 -6.17 -7.64 -3.94
N VAL A 107 -5.97 -8.73 -4.64
CA VAL A 107 -4.68 -9.16 -5.18
C VAL A 107 -4.78 -9.19 -6.69
N LYS A 108 -3.87 -8.49 -7.36
CA LYS A 108 -3.69 -8.54 -8.80
C LYS A 108 -2.38 -9.24 -9.13
N VAL A 109 -2.46 -10.26 -9.97
CA VAL A 109 -1.29 -10.94 -10.51
C VAL A 109 -1.06 -10.44 -11.93
N MET A 110 0.17 -10.11 -12.26
CA MET A 110 0.57 -9.61 -13.59
C MET A 110 1.78 -10.37 -14.12
N LYS A 111 1.71 -10.81 -15.37
CA LYS A 111 2.83 -11.45 -16.07
C LYS A 111 3.70 -10.40 -16.74
N TYR A 112 5.01 -10.51 -16.53
CA TYR A 112 6.00 -9.66 -17.20
C TYR A 112 7.02 -10.50 -17.94
N ILE A 113 7.45 -10.02 -19.12
CA ILE A 113 8.60 -10.53 -19.83
C ILE A 113 9.84 -10.13 -19.02
N ASN A 114 10.74 -11.06 -18.75
CA ASN A 114 11.95 -10.84 -17.95
C ASN A 114 11.70 -10.48 -16.47
N ALA A 115 10.54 -10.83 -15.92
CA ALA A 115 10.41 -10.84 -14.46
C ALA A 115 11.44 -11.81 -13.86
N TYR A 116 11.96 -11.47 -12.70
CA TYR A 116 12.89 -12.35 -11.99
C TYR A 116 12.26 -13.73 -11.76
N HIS A 117 13.09 -14.78 -11.62
CA HIS A 117 12.62 -16.16 -11.44
C HIS A 117 11.71 -16.35 -10.23
N MET A 118 11.74 -15.43 -9.26
CA MET A 118 10.87 -15.44 -8.09
C MET A 118 9.79 -14.36 -8.22
N PRO A 119 8.53 -14.67 -7.87
CA PRO A 119 7.48 -13.67 -7.83
C PRO A 119 7.85 -12.49 -6.93
N GLN A 120 7.47 -11.27 -7.34
CA GLN A 120 7.68 -10.05 -6.56
C GLN A 120 6.34 -9.51 -6.09
N ILE A 121 6.25 -9.13 -4.82
CA ILE A 121 5.08 -8.48 -4.26
C ILE A 121 5.31 -6.97 -4.22
N ARG A 122 4.37 -6.21 -4.77
CA ARG A 122 4.32 -4.76 -4.69
C ARG A 122 2.97 -4.33 -4.11
N TYR A 123 2.99 -3.27 -3.36
CA TYR A 123 1.79 -2.68 -2.79
C TYR A 123 1.47 -1.40 -3.56
N ASN A 124 0.31 -1.38 -4.21
CA ASN A 124 -0.13 -0.25 -5.02
C ASN A 124 -1.53 0.19 -4.59
N ASN A 125 -1.62 1.34 -3.93
CA ASN A 125 -2.87 1.91 -3.42
C ASN A 125 -3.67 0.92 -2.54
N ASP A 126 -4.82 0.45 -3.04
CA ASP A 126 -5.73 -0.44 -2.33
C ASP A 126 -5.57 -1.90 -2.78
N GLU A 127 -4.49 -2.22 -3.50
CA GLU A 127 -4.29 -3.49 -4.17
C GLU A 127 -2.88 -4.04 -3.94
N VAL A 128 -2.78 -5.33 -3.70
CA VAL A 128 -1.51 -6.05 -3.70
C VAL A 128 -1.24 -6.52 -5.14
N VAL A 129 -0.09 -6.17 -5.69
CA VAL A 129 0.31 -6.59 -7.03
C VAL A 129 1.41 -7.63 -6.94
N VAL A 130 1.17 -8.82 -7.47
CA VAL A 130 2.16 -9.88 -7.60
C VAL A 130 2.65 -9.93 -9.04
N ILE A 131 3.94 -9.73 -9.23
CA ILE A 131 4.58 -9.77 -10.54
C ILE A 131 5.21 -11.15 -10.71
N ILE A 132 4.82 -11.85 -11.76
CA ILE A 132 5.31 -13.20 -12.10
C ILE A 132 5.93 -13.24 -13.51
N ASP A 133 6.80 -14.23 -13.73
CA ASP A 133 7.32 -14.53 -15.07
C ASP A 133 6.20 -15.10 -15.97
N LYS A 134 6.29 -14.86 -17.28
CA LYS A 134 5.33 -15.39 -18.26
C LYS A 134 5.14 -16.91 -18.21
N ARG A 135 6.16 -17.65 -17.74
CA ARG A 135 6.14 -19.10 -17.61
C ARG A 135 5.50 -19.59 -16.30
N THR A 136 4.90 -18.69 -15.53
CA THR A 136 4.16 -18.96 -14.30
C THR A 136 2.70 -18.66 -14.53
N SER A 137 1.79 -19.50 -14.06
CA SER A 137 0.37 -19.27 -14.23
C SER A 137 -0.14 -18.20 -13.26
N ILE A 138 -1.26 -17.55 -13.61
CA ILE A 138 -1.93 -16.58 -12.73
C ILE A 138 -2.33 -17.23 -11.40
N VAL A 139 -2.79 -18.49 -11.45
CA VAL A 139 -3.18 -19.26 -10.25
C VAL A 139 -1.98 -19.47 -9.31
N GLU A 140 -0.78 -19.76 -9.86
CA GLU A 140 0.46 -19.85 -9.07
C GLU A 140 0.77 -18.51 -8.39
N GLY A 141 0.53 -17.40 -9.07
CA GLY A 141 0.69 -16.05 -8.49
C GLY A 141 -0.29 -15.78 -7.34
N PHE A 142 -1.53 -16.18 -7.44
CA PHE A 142 -2.50 -16.08 -6.36
C PHE A 142 -2.08 -16.90 -5.15
N HIS A 143 -1.71 -18.15 -5.38
CA HIS A 143 -1.27 -19.02 -4.30
C HIS A 143 0.02 -18.52 -3.61
N TYR A 144 0.96 -17.97 -4.40
CA TYR A 144 2.15 -17.32 -3.85
C TYR A 144 1.74 -16.16 -2.92
N ALA A 145 0.77 -15.33 -3.33
CA ALA A 145 0.27 -14.25 -2.49
C ALA A 145 -0.33 -14.79 -1.18
N GLU A 146 -1.15 -15.83 -1.24
CA GLU A 146 -1.77 -16.44 -0.06
C GLU A 146 -0.75 -16.94 0.97
N LYS A 147 0.35 -17.54 0.50
CA LYS A 147 1.39 -18.09 1.37
C LYS A 147 2.37 -17.03 1.88
N GLN A 148 2.83 -16.13 1.01
CA GLN A 148 3.93 -15.22 1.33
C GLN A 148 3.50 -13.97 2.08
N ILE A 149 2.30 -13.45 1.82
CA ILE A 149 1.86 -12.21 2.48
C ILE A 149 1.73 -12.40 4.00
N PRO A 150 1.15 -13.48 4.54
CA PRO A 150 1.15 -13.72 5.98
C PRO A 150 2.55 -13.82 6.59
N GLU A 151 3.50 -14.45 5.90
CA GLU A 151 4.89 -14.59 6.35
C GLU A 151 5.62 -13.24 6.42
N ILE A 152 5.48 -12.42 5.37
CA ILE A 152 6.05 -11.06 5.34
C ILE A 152 5.47 -10.21 6.47
N ASN A 153 4.18 -10.37 6.76
CA ASN A 153 3.50 -9.61 7.80
C ASN A 153 3.88 -10.04 9.22
N LYS A 154 4.18 -11.33 9.46
CA LYS A 154 4.64 -11.81 10.78
C LYS A 154 6.00 -11.24 11.17
N ASN A 155 6.88 -11.04 10.19
CA ASN A 155 8.25 -10.58 10.39
C ASN A 155 8.38 -9.05 10.39
N TRP A 156 7.27 -8.34 10.24
CA TRP A 156 7.29 -6.89 10.23
C TRP A 156 7.20 -6.34 11.65
N THR A 157 8.30 -5.79 12.11
CA THR A 157 8.35 -4.94 13.31
C THR A 157 8.16 -3.50 12.87
N CYS A 158 7.19 -2.80 13.49
CA CYS A 158 7.06 -1.35 13.31
C CYS A 158 8.29 -0.67 13.91
N ASP A 159 9.27 -0.31 13.09
CA ASP A 159 10.38 0.54 13.52
C ASP A 159 9.86 1.96 13.81
N GLY A 160 9.18 2.12 14.96
CA GLY A 160 8.74 3.42 15.47
C GLY A 160 7.58 4.10 14.76
N GLU A 161 6.98 3.49 13.76
CA GLU A 161 5.78 4.03 13.09
C GLU A 161 4.52 3.75 13.91
N SER A 162 3.62 4.73 13.98
CA SER A 162 2.33 4.59 14.65
C SER A 162 1.51 3.47 14.03
N ARG A 163 1.16 2.46 14.82
CA ARG A 163 0.29 1.38 14.37
C ARG A 163 -1.16 1.79 14.51
N TYR A 164 -1.90 1.73 13.43
CA TYR A 164 -3.35 1.98 13.44
C TYR A 164 -4.11 0.74 13.92
N TYR A 165 -5.15 0.97 14.71
CA TYR A 165 -6.06 -0.05 15.22
C TYR A 165 -7.51 0.34 14.95
N ASP A 166 -8.44 -0.57 15.13
CA ASP A 166 -9.87 -0.28 14.92
C ASP A 166 -10.35 0.75 15.95
N ASN A 167 -11.13 1.72 15.48
CA ASN A 167 -11.56 2.90 16.25
C ASN A 167 -10.38 3.78 16.75
N TYR A 168 -9.29 3.83 15.96
CA TYR A 168 -8.21 4.78 16.24
C TYR A 168 -8.72 6.21 16.08
N THR A 169 -8.40 7.06 17.06
CA THR A 169 -8.76 8.49 17.03
C THR A 169 -7.55 9.36 17.31
N LEU A 170 -7.48 10.49 16.60
CA LEU A 170 -6.51 11.54 16.85
C LEU A 170 -7.26 12.89 16.89
N LYS A 171 -7.17 13.58 18.00
CA LYS A 171 -7.71 14.93 18.16
C LYS A 171 -6.56 15.94 18.18
N THR A 172 -6.67 16.96 17.35
CA THR A 172 -5.78 18.13 17.33
C THR A 172 -6.60 19.40 17.52
N ASP A 173 -5.96 20.56 17.53
CA ASP A 173 -6.68 21.84 17.60
C ASP A 173 -7.45 22.15 16.30
N PHE A 174 -7.09 21.47 15.19
CA PHE A 174 -7.58 21.80 13.86
C PHE A 174 -8.47 20.74 13.21
N PHE A 175 -8.44 19.50 13.71
CA PHE A 175 -9.27 18.41 13.19
C PHE A 175 -9.38 17.24 14.16
N TYR A 176 -10.39 16.43 13.91
CA TYR A 176 -10.61 15.15 14.56
C TYR A 176 -10.50 14.04 13.50
N LEU A 177 -9.52 13.13 13.65
CA LEU A 177 -9.38 11.95 12.80
C LEU A 177 -9.97 10.73 13.47
N GLU A 178 -10.84 10.03 12.75
CA GLU A 178 -11.40 8.73 13.14
C GLU A 178 -11.05 7.68 12.08
N ILE A 179 -10.43 6.58 12.48
CA ILE A 179 -10.13 5.43 11.63
C ILE A 179 -10.90 4.25 12.16
N ARG A 180 -11.82 3.69 11.38
CA ARG A 180 -12.66 2.57 11.84
C ARG A 180 -13.00 1.61 10.71
N ARG A 181 -13.38 0.41 11.10
CA ARG A 181 -13.86 -0.60 10.17
C ARG A 181 -15.19 -0.17 9.57
N GLY A 182 -15.31 -0.27 8.25
CA GLY A 182 -16.53 0.01 7.51
C GLY A 182 -17.19 -1.28 7.00
N ASN A 183 -18.48 -1.24 6.77
CA ASN A 183 -19.15 -2.29 5.99
C ASN A 183 -18.93 -2.02 4.48
N THR A 184 -17.69 -2.08 4.04
CA THR A 184 -17.23 -1.74 2.68
C THR A 184 -16.13 -2.68 2.25
N GLU A 185 -15.94 -2.82 0.94
CA GLU A 185 -14.83 -3.57 0.33
C GLU A 185 -13.64 -2.67 -0.03
N ARG A 186 -13.77 -1.35 0.14
CA ARG A 186 -12.73 -0.36 -0.23
C ARG A 186 -12.45 0.59 0.91
N TYR A 187 -11.27 1.21 0.88
CA TYR A 187 -10.94 2.33 1.76
C TYR A 187 -11.73 3.56 1.33
N ILE A 188 -12.42 4.20 2.28
CA ILE A 188 -13.22 5.41 2.04
C ILE A 188 -12.72 6.50 2.97
N THR A 189 -12.36 7.64 2.41
CA THR A 189 -12.01 8.85 3.16
C THR A 189 -13.11 9.88 3.03
N ARG A 190 -13.43 10.59 4.13
CA ARG A 190 -14.38 11.69 4.16
C ARG A 190 -13.82 12.82 4.99
N ILE A 191 -14.12 14.05 4.60
CA ILE A 191 -13.82 15.26 5.35
C ILE A 191 -15.13 16.02 5.45
N GLU A 192 -15.60 16.22 6.67
CA GLU A 192 -16.82 16.96 7.00
C GLU A 192 -16.40 18.00 8.04
N ASP A 193 -16.28 19.25 7.62
CA ASP A 193 -15.73 20.35 8.41
C ASP A 193 -14.34 20.03 8.99
N ASP A 194 -14.20 19.89 10.30
CA ASP A 194 -12.97 19.50 10.99
C ASP A 194 -12.84 17.98 11.22
N LYS A 195 -13.90 17.21 10.91
CA LYS A 195 -13.90 15.77 11.08
C LYS A 195 -13.36 15.05 9.83
N CYS A 196 -12.29 14.30 10.01
CA CYS A 196 -11.70 13.41 9.02
C CYS A 196 -12.03 11.96 9.38
N THR A 197 -12.68 11.24 8.48
CA THR A 197 -13.01 9.81 8.69
C THR A 197 -12.33 8.94 7.64
N LEU A 198 -11.66 7.89 8.08
CA LEU A 198 -11.14 6.82 7.24
C LEU A 198 -11.86 5.51 7.60
N LEU A 199 -12.64 4.99 6.66
CA LEU A 199 -13.19 3.64 6.74
C LEU A 199 -12.27 2.68 6.01
N PHE A 200 -11.84 1.61 6.67
CA PHE A 200 -11.11 0.53 6.03
C PHE A 200 -12.02 -0.69 5.81
N PRO A 201 -11.70 -1.58 4.82
CA PRO A 201 -12.56 -2.70 4.44
C PRO A 201 -12.90 -3.62 5.61
N LYS A 202 -14.13 -4.19 5.58
CA LYS A 202 -14.64 -5.07 6.64
C LYS A 202 -13.73 -6.29 6.91
N HIS A 203 -13.04 -6.80 5.88
CA HIS A 203 -12.17 -7.97 5.96
C HIS A 203 -10.69 -7.64 6.09
N ALA A 204 -10.31 -6.35 6.15
CA ALA A 204 -8.91 -5.96 6.27
C ALA A 204 -8.33 -6.43 7.62
N ASN A 205 -7.19 -7.11 7.57
CA ASN A 205 -6.45 -7.50 8.76
C ASN A 205 -5.43 -6.41 9.12
N LEU A 206 -5.68 -5.71 10.23
CA LEU A 206 -4.82 -4.61 10.71
C LEU A 206 -3.41 -5.06 11.15
N GLU A 207 -3.19 -6.35 11.29
CA GLU A 207 -1.84 -6.87 11.57
C GLU A 207 -0.96 -6.91 10.31
N TYR A 208 -1.55 -6.80 9.14
CA TYR A 208 -0.81 -6.85 7.89
C TYR A 208 -0.19 -5.50 7.54
N ILE A 209 1.12 -5.54 7.24
CA ILE A 209 1.91 -4.34 6.93
C ILE A 209 1.32 -3.51 5.78
N TYR A 210 0.84 -4.16 4.73
CA TYR A 210 0.28 -3.42 3.59
C TYR A 210 -1.02 -2.71 3.96
N VAL A 211 -1.84 -3.27 4.88
CA VAL A 211 -3.04 -2.61 5.42
C VAL A 211 -2.62 -1.37 6.21
N GLN A 212 -1.62 -1.50 7.09
CA GLN A 212 -1.06 -0.37 7.84
C GLN A 212 -0.50 0.71 6.89
N LYS A 213 0.28 0.32 5.88
CA LYS A 213 0.82 1.26 4.88
C LYS A 213 -0.28 1.93 4.06
N THR A 214 -1.34 1.20 3.69
CA THR A 214 -2.47 1.78 2.97
C THR A 214 -3.23 2.78 3.84
N ILE A 215 -3.51 2.45 5.10
CA ILE A 215 -4.12 3.36 6.09
C ILE A 215 -3.23 4.60 6.23
N HIS A 216 -1.93 4.42 6.44
CA HIS A 216 -0.98 5.51 6.60
C HIS A 216 -0.98 6.47 5.38
N LYS A 217 -0.98 5.91 4.17
CA LYS A 217 -1.09 6.70 2.94
C LYS A 217 -2.39 7.52 2.90
N LYS A 218 -3.53 6.90 3.26
CA LYS A 218 -4.83 7.59 3.30
C LYS A 218 -4.88 8.67 4.38
N VAL A 219 -4.26 8.42 5.53
CA VAL A 219 -4.12 9.45 6.58
C VAL A 219 -3.28 10.62 6.06
N LYS A 220 -2.15 10.38 5.39
CA LYS A 220 -1.36 11.46 4.76
C LYS A 220 -2.19 12.27 3.74
N GLU A 221 -3.04 11.63 2.96
CA GLU A 221 -3.95 12.32 2.04
C GLU A 221 -4.93 13.24 2.80
N LEU A 222 -5.54 12.75 3.89
CA LEU A 222 -6.43 13.54 4.75
C LEU A 222 -5.70 14.72 5.41
N LEU A 223 -4.50 14.50 5.96
CA LEU A 223 -3.67 15.55 6.56
C LEU A 223 -3.33 16.63 5.53
N TYR A 224 -3.00 16.24 4.30
CA TYR A 224 -2.72 17.19 3.23
C TYR A 224 -3.93 18.07 2.88
N GLU A 225 -5.12 17.49 2.78
CA GLU A 225 -6.33 18.26 2.51
C GLU A 225 -6.65 19.23 3.67
N ARG A 226 -6.44 18.82 4.92
CA ARG A 226 -6.58 19.70 6.08
C ARG A 226 -5.53 20.81 6.10
N ALA A 227 -4.29 20.47 5.81
CA ALA A 227 -3.18 21.42 5.77
C ALA A 227 -3.42 22.57 4.76
N LYS A 228 -4.01 22.26 3.60
CA LYS A 228 -4.37 23.27 2.58
C LYS A 228 -5.38 24.32 3.08
N VAL A 229 -6.15 24.00 4.10
CA VAL A 229 -7.12 24.93 4.71
C VAL A 229 -6.50 25.64 5.92
N VAL A 230 -5.90 24.88 6.82
CA VAL A 230 -5.43 25.37 8.12
C VAL A 230 -4.18 26.23 7.99
N ILE A 231 -3.14 25.74 7.30
CA ILE A 231 -1.84 26.41 7.26
C ILE A 231 -1.93 27.80 6.60
N PRO A 232 -2.62 28.00 5.46
CA PRO A 232 -2.77 29.34 4.88
C PRO A 232 -3.47 30.31 5.84
N HIS A 233 -4.50 29.84 6.53
CA HIS A 233 -5.24 30.67 7.49
C HIS A 233 -4.36 31.13 8.66
N ILE A 234 -3.59 30.20 9.27
CA ILE A 234 -2.70 30.53 10.39
C ILE A 234 -1.54 31.41 9.92
N LEU A 235 -0.90 31.10 8.78
CA LEU A 235 0.18 31.92 8.25
C LEU A 235 -0.28 33.34 7.95
N GLN A 236 -1.45 33.52 7.34
CA GLN A 236 -2.03 34.83 7.07
C GLN A 236 -2.29 35.61 8.36
N LYS A 237 -2.96 34.99 9.34
CA LYS A 237 -3.20 35.58 10.66
C LYS A 237 -1.92 36.04 11.34
N VAL A 238 -0.87 35.22 11.30
CA VAL A 238 0.43 35.55 11.90
C VAL A 238 1.12 36.68 11.14
N SER A 239 1.19 36.58 9.80
CA SER A 239 1.80 37.59 8.93
C SER A 239 1.20 38.98 9.16
N GLU A 240 -0.14 39.08 9.22
CA GLU A 240 -0.84 40.32 9.51
C GLU A 240 -0.54 40.85 10.92
N ARG A 241 -0.56 39.97 11.93
CA ARG A 241 -0.28 40.34 13.33
C ARG A 241 1.11 40.92 13.55
N ILE A 242 2.13 40.36 12.89
CA ILE A 242 3.52 40.82 13.05
C ILE A 242 3.97 41.78 11.92
N ASN A 243 3.06 42.07 10.98
CA ASN A 243 3.31 42.95 9.82
C ASN A 243 4.52 42.51 8.98
N VAL A 244 4.65 41.23 8.71
CA VAL A 244 5.70 40.65 7.86
C VAL A 244 5.06 39.89 6.70
N PRO A 245 5.17 40.39 5.46
CA PRO A 245 4.61 39.74 4.29
C PRO A 245 5.41 38.49 3.91
N TYR A 246 4.80 37.60 3.15
CA TYR A 246 5.42 36.43 2.53
C TYR A 246 5.08 36.35 1.03
N GLY A 247 5.87 35.57 0.29
CA GLY A 247 5.65 35.30 -1.13
C GLY A 247 4.63 34.22 -1.39
N LYS A 248 5.00 33.18 -2.13
CA LYS A 248 4.12 32.04 -2.41
C LYS A 248 4.15 31.03 -1.27
N LEU A 249 2.98 30.53 -0.90
CA LEU A 249 2.86 29.41 0.02
C LEU A 249 2.72 28.11 -0.77
N ARG A 250 3.51 27.10 -0.38
CA ARG A 250 3.41 25.72 -0.87
C ARG A 250 3.19 24.76 0.30
N ILE A 251 2.45 23.71 0.05
CA ILE A 251 2.26 22.63 1.01
C ILE A 251 2.63 21.32 0.35
N GLU A 252 3.57 20.58 0.96
CA GLU A 252 4.08 19.32 0.47
C GLU A 252 3.47 18.15 1.23
N LYS A 253 3.13 17.07 0.50
CA LYS A 253 2.58 15.83 1.09
C LYS A 253 3.63 15.00 1.82
N SER A 254 4.86 15.08 1.36
CA SER A 254 5.99 14.32 1.88
C SER A 254 6.75 15.12 2.93
N SER A 255 7.57 14.40 3.69
CA SER A 255 8.56 15.00 4.58
C SER A 255 9.50 15.91 3.79
N LEU A 256 9.86 17.05 4.38
CA LEU A 256 10.87 17.97 3.89
C LEU A 256 12.28 17.62 4.44
N GLY A 257 12.56 16.33 4.59
CA GLY A 257 13.77 15.86 5.25
C GLY A 257 13.69 16.14 6.76
N ASN A 258 14.65 16.90 7.27
CA ASN A 258 14.70 17.30 8.69
C ASN A 258 13.87 18.56 9.01
N TYR A 259 13.19 19.14 8.02
CA TYR A 259 12.48 20.42 8.17
C TYR A 259 10.96 20.20 8.17
N ALA A 260 10.26 20.97 8.98
CA ALA A 260 8.81 21.06 8.97
C ALA A 260 8.30 22.07 7.97
N ALA A 261 9.08 23.15 7.81
CA ALA A 261 8.88 24.20 6.83
C ALA A 261 10.25 24.76 6.42
N TYR A 262 10.29 25.55 5.38
CA TYR A 262 11.45 26.35 5.00
C TYR A 262 11.06 27.55 4.15
N ASN A 263 11.87 28.61 4.25
CA ASN A 263 11.70 29.87 3.53
C ASN A 263 12.83 30.04 2.51
N TYR A 264 12.46 30.35 1.27
CA TYR A 264 13.40 30.70 0.21
C TYR A 264 13.70 32.20 0.26
N GLY A 265 14.64 32.63 1.11
CA GLY A 265 14.96 33.98 1.52
C GLY A 265 14.83 35.09 0.49
N SER A 266 15.23 34.89 -0.78
CA SER A 266 15.22 35.93 -1.81
C SER A 266 13.83 36.33 -2.34
N GLN A 267 12.83 35.43 -2.23
CA GLN A 267 11.48 35.65 -2.72
C GLN A 267 10.44 35.60 -1.59
N HIS A 268 10.88 35.28 -0.37
CA HIS A 268 10.01 35.04 0.81
C HIS A 268 8.94 33.98 0.60
N ASP A 269 9.20 33.04 -0.33
CA ASP A 269 8.33 31.88 -0.57
C ASP A 269 8.50 30.89 0.56
N ILE A 270 7.38 30.39 1.14
CA ILE A 270 7.41 29.46 2.25
C ILE A 270 6.79 28.13 1.84
N THR A 271 7.44 27.04 2.21
CA THR A 271 6.92 25.68 2.00
C THR A 271 6.75 24.99 3.35
N PHE A 272 5.56 24.46 3.59
CA PHE A 272 5.24 23.66 4.77
C PHE A 272 5.06 22.20 4.42
N CYS A 273 5.45 21.31 5.32
CA CYS A 273 4.99 19.93 5.29
C CYS A 273 3.54 19.84 5.79
N ALA A 274 2.71 19.06 5.11
CA ALA A 274 1.30 18.87 5.49
C ALA A 274 1.13 18.35 6.93
N ALA A 275 2.09 17.59 7.44
CA ALA A 275 2.04 17.07 8.79
C ALA A 275 2.06 18.16 9.88
N CYS A 276 2.48 19.37 9.56
CA CYS A 276 2.46 20.51 10.49
C CYS A 276 1.05 20.83 11.02
N VAL A 277 -0.02 20.43 10.31
CA VAL A 277 -1.39 20.58 10.78
C VAL A 277 -1.70 19.78 12.06
N GLN A 278 -0.84 18.86 12.46
CA GLN A 278 -0.96 18.12 13.71
C GLN A 278 -0.37 18.85 14.93
N LEU A 279 0.37 19.94 14.70
CA LEU A 279 0.94 20.73 15.77
C LEU A 279 -0.19 21.46 16.53
N PRO A 280 -0.03 21.68 17.84
CA PRO A 280 -0.88 22.64 18.54
C PRO A 280 -0.85 24.02 17.87
N GLU A 281 -1.96 24.77 17.92
CA GLU A 281 -2.09 26.06 17.22
C GLU A 281 -0.93 27.01 17.54
N LYS A 282 -0.60 27.16 18.82
CA LYS A 282 0.54 28.03 19.24
C LYS A 282 1.89 27.56 18.68
N SER A 283 2.08 26.26 18.57
CA SER A 283 3.31 25.70 17.98
C SER A 283 3.37 25.92 16.46
N LEU A 284 2.23 25.84 15.78
CA LEU A 284 2.13 26.17 14.36
C LEU A 284 2.31 27.68 14.11
N GLU A 285 1.72 28.55 14.95
CA GLU A 285 1.96 30.00 14.92
C GLU A 285 3.46 30.32 15.12
N SER A 286 4.10 29.68 16.11
CA SER A 286 5.56 29.85 16.35
C SER A 286 6.38 29.39 15.14
N LEU A 287 5.99 28.31 14.46
CA LEU A 287 6.65 27.87 13.22
C LEU A 287 6.47 28.89 12.10
N CYS A 288 5.28 29.49 11.96
CA CYS A 288 5.05 30.58 10.99
C CYS A 288 5.92 31.78 11.28
N ILE A 289 6.08 32.19 12.56
CA ILE A 289 6.98 33.29 12.94
C ILE A 289 8.44 32.95 12.62
N HIS A 290 8.87 31.72 12.87
CA HIS A 290 10.22 31.26 12.54
C HIS A 290 10.50 31.42 11.02
N GLU A 291 9.61 30.94 10.17
CA GLU A 291 9.77 31.05 8.73
C GLU A 291 9.72 32.53 8.25
N LEU A 292 8.86 33.34 8.83
CA LEU A 292 8.78 34.76 8.52
C LEU A 292 10.02 35.55 9.01
N THR A 293 10.69 35.08 10.08
CA THR A 293 11.95 35.67 10.58
C THR A 293 13.07 35.53 9.56
N HIS A 294 13.05 34.48 8.73
CA HIS A 294 14.02 34.28 7.66
C HIS A 294 13.96 35.36 6.56
N ASN A 295 12.90 36.17 6.51
CA ASN A 295 12.87 37.37 5.64
C ASN A 295 13.90 38.44 6.06
N PHE A 296 14.38 38.41 7.31
CA PHE A 296 15.34 39.36 7.85
C PHE A 296 16.71 38.74 8.09
N VAL A 297 16.75 37.50 8.57
CA VAL A 297 18.00 36.81 8.94
C VAL A 297 17.94 35.38 8.42
N LEU A 298 18.80 35.03 7.47
CA LEU A 298 18.80 33.69 6.85
C LEU A 298 19.34 32.58 7.78
N GLU A 299 20.44 32.93 8.50
CA GLU A 299 21.11 31.95 9.36
C GLU A 299 20.49 31.92 10.76
N GLN A 300 20.26 30.75 11.33
CA GLN A 300 19.74 30.56 12.68
C GLN A 300 20.81 30.79 13.74
N ASN A 301 21.26 32.05 13.84
CA ASN A 301 22.24 32.52 14.82
C ASN A 301 21.59 33.43 15.88
N LYS A 302 22.39 34.06 16.73
CA LYS A 302 21.87 34.94 17.77
C LYS A 302 20.96 36.04 17.23
N ALA A 303 21.33 36.67 16.12
CA ALA A 303 20.53 37.74 15.49
C ALA A 303 19.17 37.25 15.02
N PHE A 304 19.11 36.00 14.52
CA PHE A 304 17.85 35.35 14.16
C PHE A 304 16.93 35.18 15.38
N TYR A 305 17.46 34.65 16.47
CA TYR A 305 16.65 34.43 17.68
C TYR A 305 16.26 35.74 18.39
N ASP A 306 17.10 36.75 18.35
CA ASP A 306 16.75 38.08 18.85
C ASP A 306 15.60 38.67 18.01
N LYS A 307 15.64 38.52 16.66
CA LYS A 307 14.56 38.95 15.76
C LYS A 307 13.29 38.14 15.93
N LEU A 308 13.39 36.83 16.14
CA LEU A 308 12.25 35.95 16.40
C LEU A 308 11.52 36.36 17.69
N LYS A 309 12.28 36.70 18.75
CA LYS A 309 11.72 37.24 19.99
C LYS A 309 11.06 38.61 19.80
N GLU A 310 11.66 39.48 19.01
CA GLU A 310 11.08 40.80 18.66
C GLU A 310 9.72 40.64 17.99
N LEU A 311 9.61 39.71 17.03
CA LEU A 311 8.39 39.49 16.24
C LEU A 311 7.31 38.72 17.01
N GLY A 312 7.67 37.66 17.70
CA GLY A 312 6.75 36.68 18.30
C GLY A 312 6.71 36.65 19.81
N GLY A 313 7.60 37.41 20.47
CA GLY A 313 7.74 37.41 21.93
C GLY A 313 8.44 36.18 22.49
N GLU A 314 8.56 36.15 23.81
CA GLU A 314 9.24 35.08 24.55
C GLU A 314 8.54 33.72 24.40
N GLU A 315 7.20 33.72 24.29
CA GLU A 315 6.42 32.48 24.14
C GLU A 315 6.76 31.79 22.80
N ALA A 316 6.77 32.54 21.69
CA ALA A 316 7.11 31.98 20.38
C ALA A 316 8.57 31.44 20.35
N TYR A 317 9.49 32.17 20.94
CA TYR A 317 10.88 31.72 21.08
C TYR A 317 10.99 30.42 21.87
N ASN A 318 10.33 30.33 23.02
CA ASN A 318 10.39 29.12 23.86
C ASN A 318 9.77 27.91 23.18
N LEU A 319 8.65 28.08 22.47
CA LEU A 319 8.04 27.02 21.65
C LEU A 319 8.96 26.56 20.52
N ASP A 320 9.64 27.50 19.87
CA ASP A 320 10.61 27.18 18.84
C ASP A 320 11.78 26.36 19.39
N GLN A 321 12.39 26.79 20.50
CA GLN A 321 13.50 26.08 21.14
C GLN A 321 13.10 24.69 21.65
N THR A 322 11.91 24.56 22.20
CA THR A 322 11.37 23.27 22.69
C THR A 322 11.19 22.28 21.53
N ARG A 323 10.68 22.74 20.41
CA ARG A 323 10.47 21.97 19.19
C ARG A 323 11.77 21.33 18.68
N TRP A 324 12.87 22.08 18.65
CA TRP A 324 14.18 21.58 18.25
C TRP A 324 14.80 20.62 19.25
N LYS A 325 14.70 20.90 20.55
CA LYS A 325 15.31 20.08 21.61
C LYS A 325 14.62 18.74 21.81
N GLU A 326 13.32 18.70 21.73
CA GLU A 326 12.54 17.47 22.00
C GLU A 326 12.42 16.55 20.82
N GLY A 327 12.88 16.95 19.62
CA GLY A 327 12.74 16.16 18.40
C GLY A 327 11.27 15.81 18.11
N LYS A 328 10.34 16.67 18.47
CA LYS A 328 8.87 16.45 18.39
C LYS A 328 8.35 16.13 16.99
N TRP A 329 9.18 16.31 15.98
CA TRP A 329 8.91 15.81 14.62
C TRP A 329 8.68 14.30 14.56
N LYS A 330 9.17 13.53 15.58
CA LYS A 330 8.96 12.07 15.66
C LYS A 330 7.52 11.67 15.97
N TYR A 331 6.68 12.59 16.47
CA TYR A 331 5.29 12.32 16.82
C TYR A 331 4.31 12.72 15.70
N ILE A 332 4.82 13.36 14.66
CA ILE A 332 4.02 13.70 13.50
C ILE A 332 3.94 12.44 12.63
N ILE A 333 2.73 12.02 12.29
CA ILE A 333 2.50 10.90 11.37
C ILE A 333 3.09 11.27 10.01
N PHE A 334 4.20 10.65 9.67
CA PHE A 334 4.85 10.81 8.37
C PHE A 334 4.91 9.50 7.61
#